data_86356b5c32f486f079325d154e17dbce
#
_entry.id   86356b5c32f486f079325d154e17dbce
#
_cell.length_a   1.000
_cell.length_b   1.000
_cell.length_c   1.000
_cell.angle_alpha   90.00
_cell.angle_beta   90.00
_cell.angle_gamma   90.00
#
_symmetry.space_group_name_H-M   'P 1'
#
loop_
_entity.id
_entity.type
_entity.pdbx_description
1 polymer ?
#
loop_
_entity_poly.entity_id
_entity_poly.type
_entity_poly.pdbx_seq_one_letter_code
_entity_poly.pdbx_strand_id
1 'polypeptide(L)'
;MSEAAQAAVRLTGQAVLTERRLSGTLAEVTLGDGRVVMVKRGEGAGAARAEAAGLRWLAAAGTVRVPVVHGHDAHWLVTERVPSGPPGPAAAERFGRQLAALHAAGAPAFGAPPPDGPREAYIGLAPMRNAPGPDWPHWYVEHRVLPYLRRAVDNGTVAVAEAGVIEELCARLPALAGPTEPPARLHGDLWNGNVVWGADGHAWLIDPAAHGGHRETDLAMLHLFGCPHLEQVLDGYQRVAPLADGWPDRIGLHQLFPLLVHAVLFGRGYAEQALAAARSALSR
;
A
#
# COMPACT_ATOMS: atom_id res chain seq x y z
N MET A 1 5.65 -28.40 16.93
CA MET A 1 4.74 -27.46 16.27
C MET A 1 5.47 -26.12 16.16
N SER A 2 5.53 -25.53 14.97
CA SER A 2 6.18 -24.23 14.75
C SER A 2 5.44 -23.08 15.43
N GLU A 3 6.07 -21.89 15.53
CA GLU A 3 5.39 -20.69 16.04
C GLU A 3 4.19 -20.29 15.17
N ALA A 4 4.29 -20.45 13.83
CA ALA A 4 3.19 -20.17 12.92
C ALA A 4 2.00 -21.12 13.14
N ALA A 5 2.25 -22.43 13.29
CA ALA A 5 1.19 -23.39 13.60
C ALA A 5 0.55 -23.11 14.97
N GLN A 6 1.33 -22.73 15.98
CA GLN A 6 0.80 -22.35 17.29
C GLN A 6 -0.08 -21.07 17.19
N ALA A 7 0.35 -20.09 16.39
CA ALA A 7 -0.45 -18.89 16.14
C ALA A 7 -1.75 -19.23 15.40
N ALA A 8 -1.71 -20.10 14.40
CA ALA A 8 -2.91 -20.55 13.69
C ALA A 8 -3.92 -21.19 14.65
N VAL A 9 -3.48 -22.11 15.51
CA VAL A 9 -4.37 -22.73 16.52
C VAL A 9 -4.97 -21.69 17.44
N ARG A 10 -4.16 -20.80 17.98
CA ARG A 10 -4.60 -19.77 18.93
C ARG A 10 -5.61 -18.79 18.33
N LEU A 11 -5.38 -18.37 17.08
CA LEU A 11 -6.16 -17.32 16.43
C LEU A 11 -7.39 -17.84 15.68
N THR A 12 -7.43 -19.13 15.34
CA THR A 12 -8.58 -19.72 14.63
C THR A 12 -9.40 -20.70 15.48
N GLY A 13 -8.84 -21.17 16.59
CA GLY A 13 -9.44 -22.22 17.41
C GLY A 13 -9.43 -23.62 16.75
N GLN A 14 -8.71 -23.79 15.62
CA GLN A 14 -8.69 -25.04 14.84
C GLN A 14 -7.34 -25.73 14.97
N ALA A 15 -7.36 -27.07 14.93
CA ALA A 15 -6.15 -27.86 14.85
C ALA A 15 -5.43 -27.61 13.50
N VAL A 16 -4.13 -27.74 13.49
CA VAL A 16 -3.31 -27.66 12.27
C VAL A 16 -3.07 -29.09 11.75
N LEU A 17 -3.42 -29.33 10.49
CA LEU A 17 -3.18 -30.60 9.80
C LEU A 17 -1.83 -30.59 9.08
N THR A 18 -1.54 -29.53 8.32
CA THR A 18 -0.29 -29.37 7.59
C THR A 18 0.21 -27.93 7.66
N GLU A 19 1.51 -27.76 7.53
CA GLU A 19 2.17 -26.47 7.45
C GLU A 19 3.21 -26.50 6.33
N ARG A 20 3.23 -25.45 5.50
CA ARG A 20 4.24 -25.22 4.48
C ARG A 20 4.83 -23.81 4.68
N ARG A 21 6.07 -23.75 5.12
CA ARG A 21 6.79 -22.47 5.27
C ARG A 21 7.10 -21.88 3.90
N LEU A 22 6.78 -20.60 3.70
CA LEU A 22 7.01 -19.86 2.45
C LEU A 22 8.21 -18.92 2.58
N SER A 23 8.37 -18.29 3.76
CA SER A 23 9.51 -17.43 4.08
C SER A 23 9.85 -17.48 5.57
N GLY A 24 10.73 -16.57 6.03
CA GLY A 24 11.03 -16.39 7.46
C GLY A 24 9.83 -16.02 8.30
N THR A 25 8.88 -15.29 7.71
CA THR A 25 7.75 -14.68 8.40
C THR A 25 6.38 -15.15 7.90
N LEU A 26 6.31 -16.03 6.89
CA LEU A 26 5.07 -16.44 6.23
C LEU A 26 4.98 -17.96 6.10
N ALA A 27 3.84 -18.52 6.50
CA ALA A 27 3.50 -19.92 6.31
C ALA A 27 2.08 -20.08 5.74
N GLU A 28 1.88 -21.12 4.92
CA GLU A 28 0.57 -21.62 4.51
C GLU A 28 0.20 -22.79 5.43
N VAL A 29 -0.99 -22.78 5.99
CA VAL A 29 -1.44 -23.75 6.98
C VAL A 29 -2.79 -24.31 6.59
N THR A 30 -2.93 -25.66 6.60
CA THR A 30 -4.23 -26.32 6.46
C THR A 30 -4.78 -26.62 7.86
N LEU A 31 -5.98 -26.14 8.12
CA LEU A 31 -6.70 -26.28 9.39
C LEU A 31 -7.53 -27.57 9.42
N GLY A 32 -7.92 -28.00 10.62
CA GLY A 32 -8.73 -29.21 10.86
C GLY A 32 -10.13 -29.15 10.24
N ASP A 33 -10.66 -27.98 9.95
CA ASP A 33 -11.92 -27.75 9.24
C ASP A 33 -11.76 -27.69 7.71
N GLY A 34 -10.55 -27.95 7.19
CA GLY A 34 -10.23 -27.98 5.76
C GLY A 34 -9.87 -26.63 5.15
N ARG A 35 -10.01 -25.51 5.89
CA ARG A 35 -9.58 -24.20 5.39
C ARG A 35 -8.05 -24.17 5.24
N VAL A 36 -7.59 -23.48 4.17
CA VAL A 36 -6.18 -23.14 4.00
C VAL A 36 -6.02 -21.66 4.31
N VAL A 37 -5.11 -21.33 5.21
CA VAL A 37 -4.87 -19.96 5.68
C VAL A 37 -3.41 -19.55 5.51
N MET A 38 -3.18 -18.27 5.40
CA MET A 38 -1.86 -17.65 5.46
C MET A 38 -1.61 -17.18 6.89
N VAL A 39 -0.47 -17.53 7.44
CA VAL A 39 -0.04 -17.14 8.79
C VAL A 39 1.21 -16.32 8.67
N LYS A 40 1.08 -15.03 8.95
CA LYS A 40 2.14 -14.02 8.77
C LYS A 40 2.59 -13.47 10.12
N ARG A 41 3.90 -13.41 10.33
CA ARG A 41 4.48 -12.70 11.47
C ARG A 41 4.72 -11.25 11.11
N GLY A 42 4.18 -10.33 11.92
CA GLY A 42 4.44 -8.90 11.78
C GLY A 42 5.87 -8.54 12.17
N GLU A 43 6.53 -7.74 11.36
CA GLU A 43 7.94 -7.34 11.56
C GLU A 43 8.05 -5.97 12.26
N GLY A 44 7.17 -5.69 13.19
CA GLY A 44 7.19 -4.47 14.01
C GLY A 44 6.08 -4.48 15.05
N ALA A 45 6.22 -3.65 16.07
CA ALA A 45 5.22 -3.54 17.14
C ALA A 45 3.87 -3.07 16.56
N GLY A 46 2.84 -3.91 16.63
CA GLY A 46 1.51 -3.60 16.09
C GLY A 46 1.35 -3.75 14.57
N ALA A 47 2.36 -4.25 13.83
CA ALA A 47 2.26 -4.43 12.39
C ALA A 47 1.10 -5.37 12.00
N ALA A 48 0.96 -6.52 12.66
CA ALA A 48 -0.15 -7.45 12.43
C ALA A 48 -1.53 -6.80 12.68
N ARG A 49 -1.64 -5.95 13.70
CA ARG A 49 -2.87 -5.19 13.99
C ARG A 49 -3.15 -4.14 12.91
N ALA A 50 -2.11 -3.41 12.47
CA ALA A 50 -2.25 -2.39 11.42
C ALA A 50 -2.75 -3.00 10.11
N GLU A 51 -2.14 -4.11 9.70
CA GLU A 51 -2.52 -4.84 8.49
C GLU A 51 -3.92 -5.43 8.60
N ALA A 52 -4.28 -6.06 9.72
CA ALA A 52 -5.62 -6.57 9.98
C ALA A 52 -6.69 -5.48 9.90
N ALA A 53 -6.44 -4.31 10.50
CA ALA A 53 -7.33 -3.16 10.42
C ALA A 53 -7.45 -2.63 9.00
N GLY A 54 -6.34 -2.57 8.26
CA GLY A 54 -6.30 -2.18 6.85
C GLY A 54 -7.16 -3.10 5.99
N LEU A 55 -6.95 -4.41 6.06
CA LEU A 55 -7.75 -5.39 5.31
C LEU A 55 -9.25 -5.28 5.61
N ARG A 56 -9.63 -5.16 6.88
CA ARG A 56 -11.03 -4.98 7.27
C ARG A 56 -11.62 -3.69 6.74
N TRP A 57 -10.86 -2.60 6.76
CA TRP A 57 -11.32 -1.32 6.24
C TRP A 57 -11.52 -1.35 4.73
N LEU A 58 -10.59 -1.96 3.98
CA LEU A 58 -10.73 -2.14 2.53
C LEU A 58 -11.95 -3.03 2.21
N ALA A 59 -12.12 -4.15 2.94
CA ALA A 59 -13.27 -5.04 2.80
C ALA A 59 -14.61 -4.32 3.04
N ALA A 60 -14.66 -3.41 4.01
CA ALA A 60 -15.87 -2.67 4.37
C ALA A 60 -16.39 -1.74 3.26
N ALA A 61 -15.56 -1.43 2.25
CA ALA A 61 -16.02 -0.72 1.05
C ALA A 61 -16.90 -1.60 0.13
N GLY A 62 -16.79 -2.93 0.22
CA GLY A 62 -17.56 -3.88 -0.59
C GLY A 62 -17.23 -3.84 -2.09
N THR A 63 -16.10 -3.25 -2.48
CA THR A 63 -15.76 -2.97 -3.89
C THR A 63 -14.61 -3.83 -4.40
N VAL A 64 -13.54 -3.98 -3.63
CA VAL A 64 -12.39 -4.82 -3.95
C VAL A 64 -12.43 -6.12 -3.16
N ARG A 65 -11.76 -7.15 -3.66
CA ARG A 65 -11.55 -8.37 -2.90
C ARG A 65 -10.29 -8.24 -2.05
N VAL A 66 -10.39 -8.64 -0.80
CA VAL A 66 -9.29 -8.77 0.14
C VAL A 66 -9.45 -10.06 0.94
N PRO A 67 -8.37 -10.69 1.39
CA PRO A 67 -8.46 -11.90 2.21
C PRO A 67 -9.25 -11.66 3.50
N VAL A 68 -10.07 -12.62 3.88
CA VAL A 68 -10.76 -12.60 5.18
C VAL A 68 -9.72 -12.69 6.30
N VAL A 69 -9.80 -11.78 7.27
CA VAL A 69 -8.97 -11.83 8.49
C VAL A 69 -9.62 -12.79 9.49
N HIS A 70 -9.02 -13.96 9.69
CA HIS A 70 -9.49 -14.95 10.65
C HIS A 70 -9.11 -14.63 12.10
N GLY A 71 -7.99 -13.92 12.30
CA GLY A 71 -7.55 -13.46 13.62
C GLY A 71 -6.20 -12.76 13.56
N HIS A 72 -5.90 -11.99 14.59
CA HIS A 72 -4.57 -11.41 14.81
C HIS A 72 -4.30 -11.23 16.30
N ASP A 73 -3.01 -11.16 16.65
CA ASP A 73 -2.54 -10.73 17.97
C ASP A 73 -1.42 -9.67 17.82
N ALA A 74 -0.60 -9.49 18.83
CA ALA A 74 0.49 -8.51 18.80
C ALA A 74 1.54 -8.80 17.71
N HIS A 75 1.69 -10.07 17.30
CA HIS A 75 2.78 -10.53 16.45
C HIS A 75 2.33 -11.26 15.19
N TRP A 76 1.13 -11.84 15.18
CA TRP A 76 0.66 -12.73 14.13
C TRP A 76 -0.65 -12.27 13.52
N LEU A 77 -0.77 -12.48 12.23
CA LEU A 77 -1.98 -12.30 11.44
C LEU A 77 -2.30 -13.60 10.72
N VAL A 78 -3.56 -14.03 10.78
CA VAL A 78 -4.07 -15.18 10.03
C VAL A 78 -5.14 -14.68 9.07
N THR A 79 -4.90 -14.93 7.78
CA THR A 79 -5.82 -14.53 6.71
C THR A 79 -6.21 -15.74 5.84
N GLU A 80 -7.26 -15.59 5.08
CA GLU A 80 -7.64 -16.48 3.99
C GLU A 80 -6.48 -16.65 3.00
N ARG A 81 -6.27 -17.83 2.50
CA ARG A 81 -5.35 -18.09 1.37
C ARG A 81 -6.07 -17.83 0.06
N VAL A 82 -5.59 -16.89 -0.73
CA VAL A 82 -6.10 -16.59 -2.07
C VAL A 82 -5.45 -17.50 -3.11
N PRO A 83 -6.19 -18.39 -3.78
CA PRO A 83 -5.66 -19.16 -4.90
C PRO A 83 -5.31 -18.25 -6.07
N SER A 84 -4.05 -18.24 -6.50
CA SER A 84 -3.59 -17.42 -7.62
C SER A 84 -3.90 -18.07 -8.97
N GLY A 85 -4.14 -17.23 -9.97
CA GLY A 85 -4.32 -17.56 -11.38
C GLY A 85 -3.59 -16.56 -12.28
N PRO A 86 -3.68 -16.69 -13.59
CA PRO A 86 -3.06 -15.75 -14.52
C PRO A 86 -3.80 -14.41 -14.51
N PRO A 87 -3.09 -13.27 -14.68
CA PRO A 87 -3.72 -12.00 -14.96
C PRO A 87 -4.42 -12.02 -16.34
N GLY A 88 -5.50 -11.27 -16.48
CA GLY A 88 -6.20 -11.14 -17.74
C GLY A 88 -6.82 -9.75 -17.92
N PRO A 89 -6.99 -9.26 -19.17
CA PRO A 89 -7.42 -7.89 -19.44
C PRO A 89 -8.80 -7.57 -18.86
N ALA A 90 -9.74 -8.51 -18.91
CA ALA A 90 -11.08 -8.32 -18.34
C ALA A 90 -11.06 -8.24 -16.79
N ALA A 91 -10.16 -9.00 -16.13
CA ALA A 91 -9.95 -8.92 -14.69
C ALA A 91 -9.30 -7.58 -14.32
N ALA A 92 -8.33 -7.11 -15.11
CA ALA A 92 -7.65 -5.83 -14.94
C ALA A 92 -8.61 -4.64 -15.07
N GLU A 93 -9.43 -4.62 -16.11
CA GLU A 93 -10.45 -3.58 -16.30
C GLU A 93 -11.47 -3.55 -15.14
N ARG A 94 -11.91 -4.74 -14.70
CA ARG A 94 -12.80 -4.86 -13.53
C ARG A 94 -12.12 -4.35 -12.27
N PHE A 95 -10.85 -4.69 -12.07
CA PHE A 95 -10.07 -4.20 -10.94
C PHE A 95 -9.98 -2.67 -10.93
N GLY A 96 -9.73 -2.04 -12.09
CA GLY A 96 -9.74 -0.59 -12.21
C GLY A 96 -11.05 0.04 -11.74
N ARG A 97 -12.19 -0.49 -12.17
CA ARG A 97 -13.51 -0.02 -11.71
C ARG A 97 -13.71 -0.20 -10.21
N GLN A 98 -13.28 -1.33 -9.67
CA GLN A 98 -13.38 -1.65 -8.25
C GLN A 98 -12.48 -0.74 -7.40
N LEU A 99 -11.27 -0.44 -7.88
CA LEU A 99 -10.33 0.47 -7.22
C LEU A 99 -10.88 1.90 -7.20
N ALA A 100 -11.48 2.37 -8.29
CA ALA A 100 -12.15 3.67 -8.33
C ALA A 100 -13.27 3.78 -7.28
N ALA A 101 -14.08 2.74 -7.16
CA ALA A 101 -15.13 2.66 -6.14
C ALA A 101 -14.56 2.57 -4.70
N LEU A 102 -13.42 1.88 -4.49
CA LEU A 102 -12.72 1.86 -3.21
C LEU A 102 -12.28 3.26 -2.81
N HIS A 103 -11.61 3.98 -3.72
CA HIS A 103 -11.16 5.34 -3.46
C HIS A 103 -12.33 6.28 -3.17
N ALA A 104 -13.45 6.13 -3.89
CA ALA A 104 -14.68 6.91 -3.69
C ALA A 104 -15.38 6.62 -2.35
N ALA A 105 -15.12 5.46 -1.71
CA ALA A 105 -15.62 5.19 -0.37
C ALA A 105 -15.04 6.14 0.69
N GLY A 106 -13.96 6.86 0.34
CA GLY A 106 -13.42 7.98 1.09
C GLY A 106 -12.75 7.62 2.42
N ALA A 107 -12.20 8.67 3.02
CA ALA A 107 -11.59 8.66 4.35
C ALA A 107 -11.92 9.95 5.10
N PRO A 108 -11.86 9.95 6.46
CA PRO A 108 -12.17 11.15 7.25
C PRO A 108 -11.21 12.32 7.03
N ALA A 109 -9.94 12.03 6.71
CA ALA A 109 -8.88 13.01 6.46
C ALA A 109 -7.71 12.36 5.71
N PHE A 110 -6.83 13.16 5.12
CA PHE A 110 -5.51 12.67 4.70
C PHE A 110 -4.75 12.16 5.91
N GLY A 111 -4.14 10.97 5.81
CA GLY A 111 -3.44 10.33 6.92
C GLY A 111 -4.32 9.70 8.00
N ALA A 112 -5.64 9.70 7.84
CA ALA A 112 -6.50 8.97 8.77
C ALA A 112 -6.17 7.47 8.76
N PRO A 113 -5.92 6.83 9.92
CA PRO A 113 -5.75 5.38 9.97
C PRO A 113 -7.09 4.66 9.69
N PRO A 114 -7.05 3.37 9.34
CA PRO A 114 -8.25 2.53 9.38
C PRO A 114 -8.93 2.59 10.74
N PRO A 115 -10.26 2.40 10.82
CA PRO A 115 -10.96 2.22 12.09
C PRO A 115 -10.29 1.12 12.93
N ASP A 116 -10.12 1.36 14.23
CA ASP A 116 -9.42 0.47 15.17
C ASP A 116 -7.94 0.20 14.84
N GLY A 117 -7.43 0.78 13.76
CA GLY A 117 -6.02 0.70 13.39
C GLY A 117 -5.13 1.61 14.26
N PRO A 118 -3.86 1.24 14.47
CA PRO A 118 -2.92 2.09 15.19
C PRO A 118 -2.50 3.30 14.34
N ARG A 119 -2.15 4.40 14.98
CA ARG A 119 -1.51 5.53 14.30
C ARG A 119 -0.10 5.19 13.82
N GLU A 120 0.64 4.46 14.63
CA GLU A 120 1.95 3.95 14.25
C GLU A 120 1.75 2.65 13.47
N ALA A 121 1.93 2.74 12.16
CA ALA A 121 1.77 1.66 11.20
C ALA A 121 3.09 1.44 10.43
N TYR A 122 3.02 0.65 9.36
CA TYR A 122 4.17 0.31 8.54
C TYR A 122 3.81 0.35 7.05
N ILE A 123 4.82 0.63 6.23
CA ILE A 123 4.85 0.35 4.80
C ILE A 123 6.06 -0.55 4.53
N GLY A 124 5.81 -1.82 4.18
CA GLY A 124 6.85 -2.84 4.27
C GLY A 124 7.46 -2.87 5.67
N LEU A 125 8.78 -2.74 5.77
CA LEU A 125 9.52 -2.69 7.03
C LEU A 125 9.70 -1.27 7.61
N ALA A 126 9.31 -0.24 6.86
CA ALA A 126 9.50 1.13 7.29
C ALA A 126 8.33 1.60 8.18
N PRO A 127 8.61 2.20 9.36
CA PRO A 127 7.56 2.83 10.17
C PRO A 127 6.84 3.93 9.39
N MET A 128 5.51 3.91 9.42
CA MET A 128 4.64 4.88 8.77
C MET A 128 3.64 5.43 9.79
N ARG A 129 3.72 6.72 10.08
CA ARG A 129 2.80 7.36 11.01
C ARG A 129 1.56 7.87 10.28
N ASN A 130 0.38 7.47 10.74
CA ASN A 130 -0.90 7.94 10.28
C ASN A 130 -1.39 9.09 11.17
N ALA A 131 -1.06 10.33 10.77
CA ALA A 131 -1.46 11.56 11.43
C ALA A 131 -2.43 12.31 10.51
N PRO A 132 -3.70 12.54 10.91
CA PRO A 132 -4.67 13.23 10.09
C PRO A 132 -4.29 14.68 9.78
N GLY A 133 -4.53 15.12 8.55
CA GLY A 133 -4.34 16.49 8.10
C GLY A 133 -5.43 16.95 7.14
N PRO A 134 -5.66 18.27 7.01
CA PRO A 134 -6.79 18.84 6.27
C PRO A 134 -6.60 18.90 4.76
N ASP A 135 -5.37 19.08 4.29
CA ASP A 135 -5.05 19.21 2.87
C ASP A 135 -3.92 18.26 2.47
N TRP A 136 -3.95 17.79 1.22
CA TRP A 136 -3.01 16.79 0.76
C TRP A 136 -1.58 17.31 0.60
N PRO A 137 -1.31 18.46 -0.04
CA PRO A 137 0.06 18.89 -0.34
C PRO A 137 0.92 19.02 0.92
N HIS A 138 0.43 19.77 1.93
CA HIS A 138 1.18 19.97 3.18
C HIS A 138 1.30 18.68 3.98
N TRP A 139 0.20 17.92 4.09
CA TRP A 139 0.20 16.63 4.77
C TRP A 139 1.19 15.64 4.13
N TYR A 140 1.22 15.57 2.78
CA TYR A 140 2.11 14.66 2.05
C TYR A 140 3.58 15.01 2.27
N VAL A 141 3.93 16.31 2.22
CA VAL A 141 5.28 16.77 2.53
C VAL A 141 5.67 16.41 3.96
N GLU A 142 4.84 16.77 4.95
CA GLU A 142 5.18 16.63 6.36
C GLU A 142 5.24 15.16 6.81
N HIS A 143 4.32 14.33 6.34
CA HIS A 143 4.13 12.99 6.87
C HIS A 143 4.59 11.86 5.94
N ARG A 144 4.83 12.17 4.65
CA ARG A 144 5.24 11.14 3.67
C ARG A 144 6.58 11.42 3.00
N VAL A 145 6.92 12.66 2.66
CA VAL A 145 8.18 12.94 1.96
C VAL A 145 9.33 13.23 2.93
N LEU A 146 9.21 14.27 3.75
CA LEU A 146 10.30 14.74 4.61
C LEU A 146 10.80 13.71 5.63
N PRO A 147 9.95 12.88 6.28
CA PRO A 147 10.44 11.90 7.25
C PRO A 147 11.37 10.85 6.61
N TYR A 148 11.08 10.43 5.39
CA TYR A 148 11.90 9.44 4.70
C TYR A 148 13.11 10.08 3.99
N LEU A 149 12.99 11.31 3.51
CA LEU A 149 14.14 12.09 3.03
C LEU A 149 15.21 12.24 4.13
N ARG A 150 14.80 12.65 5.33
CA ARG A 150 15.70 12.77 6.48
C ARG A 150 16.39 11.44 6.80
N ARG A 151 15.61 10.34 6.87
CA ARG A 151 16.19 9.00 7.09
C ARG A 151 17.16 8.57 5.98
N ALA A 152 16.85 8.89 4.72
CA ALA A 152 17.73 8.59 3.60
C ALA A 152 19.02 9.42 3.63
N VAL A 153 18.96 10.64 4.14
CA VAL A 153 20.16 11.46 4.40
C VAL A 153 20.95 10.91 5.59
N ASP A 154 20.28 10.61 6.70
CA ASP A 154 20.93 10.12 7.94
C ASP A 154 21.67 8.79 7.72
N ASN A 155 21.13 7.90 6.85
CA ASN A 155 21.80 6.64 6.50
C ASN A 155 22.74 6.74 5.29
N GLY A 156 22.94 7.94 4.74
CA GLY A 156 23.85 8.19 3.62
C GLY A 156 23.34 7.77 2.24
N THR A 157 22.09 7.35 2.11
CA THR A 157 21.49 6.93 0.81
C THR A 157 21.26 8.12 -0.12
N VAL A 158 20.91 9.29 0.45
CA VAL A 158 20.80 10.58 -0.24
C VAL A 158 21.88 11.50 0.33
N ALA A 159 22.68 12.13 -0.54
CA ALA A 159 23.66 13.12 -0.10
C ALA A 159 22.96 14.42 0.36
N VAL A 160 23.53 15.10 1.36
CA VAL A 160 22.97 16.37 1.86
C VAL A 160 22.77 17.38 0.72
N ALA A 161 23.72 17.49 -0.20
CA ALA A 161 23.63 18.39 -1.35
C ALA A 161 22.51 18.02 -2.33
N GLU A 162 22.07 16.76 -2.37
CA GLU A 162 20.99 16.29 -3.24
C GLU A 162 19.61 16.48 -2.62
N ALA A 163 19.52 16.49 -1.29
CA ALA A 163 18.26 16.64 -0.58
C ALA A 163 17.52 17.94 -0.95
N GLY A 164 18.28 19.01 -1.23
CA GLY A 164 17.73 20.31 -1.62
C GLY A 164 16.80 20.27 -2.84
N VAL A 165 17.01 19.32 -3.78
CA VAL A 165 16.12 19.15 -4.94
C VAL A 165 14.72 18.67 -4.50
N ILE A 166 14.65 17.73 -3.54
CA ILE A 166 13.38 17.24 -3.04
C ILE A 166 12.74 18.29 -2.12
N GLU A 167 13.53 19.03 -1.34
CA GLU A 167 13.02 20.12 -0.49
C GLU A 167 12.45 21.26 -1.34
N GLU A 168 13.08 21.62 -2.46
CA GLU A 168 12.56 22.59 -3.42
C GLU A 168 11.21 22.11 -4.00
N LEU A 169 11.12 20.83 -4.39
CA LEU A 169 9.85 20.28 -4.84
C LEU A 169 8.79 20.34 -3.75
N CYS A 170 9.13 20.01 -2.50
CA CYS A 170 8.23 20.12 -1.36
C CYS A 170 7.66 21.54 -1.19
N ALA A 171 8.49 22.58 -1.35
CA ALA A 171 8.07 23.97 -1.28
C ALA A 171 7.10 24.37 -2.41
N ARG A 172 7.27 23.76 -3.60
CA ARG A 172 6.42 24.02 -4.77
C ARG A 172 5.22 23.08 -4.89
N LEU A 173 5.12 22.05 -4.03
CA LEU A 173 4.12 21.01 -4.13
C LEU A 173 2.67 21.55 -4.16
N PRO A 174 2.27 22.58 -3.39
CA PRO A 174 0.92 23.13 -3.48
C PRO A 174 0.54 23.63 -4.88
N ALA A 175 1.51 24.13 -5.66
CA ALA A 175 1.28 24.58 -7.02
C ALA A 175 1.29 23.43 -8.05
N LEU A 176 1.93 22.30 -7.74
CA LEU A 176 2.11 21.15 -8.63
C LEU A 176 1.11 20.02 -8.37
N ALA A 177 0.40 20.06 -7.25
CA ALA A 177 -0.50 19.01 -6.79
C ALA A 177 -1.74 18.79 -7.67
N GLY A 178 -2.05 19.72 -8.58
CA GLY A 178 -3.29 19.71 -9.35
C GLY A 178 -4.50 20.19 -8.53
N PRO A 179 -5.72 19.91 -8.99
CA PRO A 179 -6.92 20.34 -8.28
C PRO A 179 -7.08 19.60 -6.95
N THR A 180 -7.71 20.29 -5.99
CA THR A 180 -8.04 19.68 -4.69
C THR A 180 -9.01 18.52 -4.87
N GLU A 181 -8.68 17.38 -4.26
CA GLU A 181 -9.53 16.20 -4.20
C GLU A 181 -9.85 15.82 -2.76
N PRO A 182 -10.99 15.14 -2.51
CA PRO A 182 -11.30 14.65 -1.17
C PRO A 182 -10.36 13.49 -0.78
N PRO A 183 -10.16 13.25 0.54
CA PRO A 183 -9.40 12.09 1.00
C PRO A 183 -10.02 10.78 0.52
N ALA A 184 -9.24 9.99 -0.21
CA ALA A 184 -9.62 8.67 -0.70
C ALA A 184 -9.21 7.58 0.30
N ARG A 185 -9.90 6.43 0.27
CA ARG A 185 -9.49 5.23 0.99
C ARG A 185 -8.43 4.50 0.17
N LEU A 186 -7.17 4.57 0.60
CA LEU A 186 -6.05 3.96 -0.10
C LEU A 186 -5.72 2.56 0.41
N HIS A 187 -5.24 1.73 -0.50
CA HIS A 187 -4.44 0.57 -0.15
C HIS A 187 -3.10 1.00 0.49
N GLY A 188 -2.48 2.04 -0.06
CA GLY A 188 -1.31 2.71 0.48
C GLY A 188 0.04 2.07 0.17
N ASP A 189 0.04 0.82 -0.31
CA ASP A 189 1.20 0.09 -0.84
C ASP A 189 0.79 -0.74 -2.06
N LEU A 190 0.15 -0.08 -3.05
CA LEU A 190 -0.48 -0.75 -4.20
C LEU A 190 0.51 -0.95 -5.35
N TRP A 191 1.45 -1.84 -5.19
CA TRP A 191 2.30 -2.31 -6.27
C TRP A 191 1.89 -3.72 -6.72
N ASN A 192 2.38 -4.19 -7.87
CA ASN A 192 1.98 -5.46 -8.45
C ASN A 192 2.14 -6.67 -7.51
N GLY A 193 3.13 -6.66 -6.61
CA GLY A 193 3.32 -7.74 -5.63
C GLY A 193 2.21 -7.86 -4.60
N ASN A 194 1.44 -6.79 -4.38
CA ASN A 194 0.30 -6.75 -3.47
C ASN A 194 -1.05 -6.92 -4.20
N VAL A 195 -1.02 -7.23 -5.51
CA VAL A 195 -2.20 -7.58 -6.32
C VAL A 195 -2.12 -9.05 -6.70
N VAL A 196 -2.88 -9.89 -6.04
CA VAL A 196 -3.00 -11.32 -6.39
C VAL A 196 -4.10 -11.47 -7.42
N TRP A 197 -3.72 -11.91 -8.63
CA TRP A 197 -4.70 -12.31 -9.64
C TRP A 197 -5.26 -13.67 -9.23
N GLY A 198 -6.51 -13.70 -8.80
CA GLY A 198 -7.17 -14.88 -8.27
C GLY A 198 -7.57 -15.87 -9.36
N ALA A 199 -7.56 -17.17 -9.02
CA ALA A 199 -8.07 -18.23 -9.89
C ALA A 199 -9.58 -18.06 -10.20
N ASP A 200 -10.29 -17.24 -9.42
CA ASP A 200 -11.67 -16.83 -9.62
C ASP A 200 -11.84 -15.70 -10.67
N GLY A 201 -10.76 -15.27 -11.31
CA GLY A 201 -10.73 -14.20 -12.29
C GLY A 201 -10.87 -12.78 -11.71
N HIS A 202 -10.64 -12.58 -10.42
CA HIS A 202 -10.64 -11.28 -9.77
C HIS A 202 -9.23 -10.90 -9.29
N ALA A 203 -8.98 -9.59 -9.15
CA ALA A 203 -7.82 -9.11 -8.41
C ALA A 203 -8.16 -9.06 -6.91
N TRP A 204 -7.21 -9.51 -6.09
CA TRP A 204 -7.28 -9.49 -4.64
C TRP A 204 -6.14 -8.64 -4.11
N LEU A 205 -6.44 -7.77 -3.15
CA LEU A 205 -5.45 -6.89 -2.54
C LEU A 205 -4.98 -7.46 -1.21
N ILE A 206 -3.66 -7.55 -1.04
CA ILE A 206 -3.00 -8.08 0.17
C ILE A 206 -2.00 -7.07 0.71
N ASP A 207 -1.55 -7.25 1.94
CA ASP A 207 -0.46 -6.49 2.57
C ASP A 207 -0.65 -4.95 2.52
N PRO A 208 -1.82 -4.39 2.89
CA PRO A 208 -2.06 -2.97 2.78
C PRO A 208 -1.30 -2.15 3.83
N ALA A 209 -0.85 -0.97 3.43
CA ALA A 209 -0.47 0.14 4.30
C ALA A 209 -1.61 1.18 4.35
N ALA A 210 -2.82 0.73 4.63
CA ALA A 210 -4.06 1.48 4.41
C ALA A 210 -4.15 2.76 5.23
N HIS A 211 -4.54 3.85 4.57
CA HIS A 211 -4.77 5.16 5.18
C HIS A 211 -5.59 6.06 4.25
N GLY A 212 -6.09 7.17 4.77
CA GLY A 212 -6.66 8.23 3.95
C GLY A 212 -5.58 8.95 3.15
N GLY A 213 -5.77 9.12 1.84
CA GLY A 213 -4.76 9.77 1.00
C GLY A 213 -5.31 10.28 -0.32
N HIS A 214 -4.42 10.67 -1.23
CA HIS A 214 -4.78 11.08 -2.58
C HIS A 214 -4.84 9.88 -3.51
N ARG A 215 -5.94 9.70 -4.24
CA ARG A 215 -6.19 8.52 -5.08
C ARG A 215 -5.11 8.25 -6.13
N GLU A 216 -4.46 9.29 -6.66
CA GLU A 216 -3.37 9.13 -7.62
C GLU A 216 -2.14 8.42 -7.02
N THR A 217 -1.99 8.37 -5.68
CA THR A 217 -0.87 7.70 -5.03
C THR A 217 -0.89 6.18 -5.28
N ASP A 218 -2.04 5.53 -5.12
CA ASP A 218 -2.17 4.10 -5.42
C ASP A 218 -1.97 3.81 -6.92
N LEU A 219 -2.48 4.68 -7.80
CA LEU A 219 -2.29 4.54 -9.25
C LEU A 219 -0.81 4.74 -9.65
N ALA A 220 -0.13 5.73 -9.09
CA ALA A 220 1.28 5.98 -9.32
C ALA A 220 2.16 4.79 -8.87
N MET A 221 1.75 4.09 -7.82
CA MET A 221 2.45 2.91 -7.32
C MET A 221 2.33 1.72 -8.30
N LEU A 222 1.18 1.53 -8.96
CA LEU A 222 1.02 0.53 -10.03
C LEU A 222 1.95 0.80 -11.23
N HIS A 223 2.26 2.07 -11.53
CA HIS A 223 3.22 2.45 -12.57
C HIS A 223 4.66 2.16 -12.16
N LEU A 224 5.01 2.24 -10.88
CA LEU A 224 6.39 2.24 -10.41
C LEU A 224 7.10 0.89 -10.61
N PHE A 225 6.39 -0.21 -10.34
CA PHE A 225 6.96 -1.57 -10.43
C PHE A 225 6.31 -2.43 -11.52
N GLY A 226 5.52 -1.80 -12.39
CA GLY A 226 4.76 -2.47 -13.41
C GLY A 226 3.54 -3.23 -12.83
N CYS A 227 2.49 -3.26 -13.61
CA CYS A 227 1.28 -4.04 -13.31
C CYS A 227 0.83 -4.70 -14.61
N PRO A 228 0.53 -6.00 -14.63
CA PRO A 228 -0.03 -6.65 -15.80
C PRO A 228 -1.31 -5.95 -16.24
N HIS A 229 -1.43 -5.65 -17.53
CA HIS A 229 -2.59 -4.99 -18.11
C HIS A 229 -2.91 -3.62 -17.46
N LEU A 230 -1.87 -2.83 -17.11
CA LEU A 230 -2.04 -1.53 -16.46
C LEU A 230 -2.96 -0.58 -17.23
N GLU A 231 -2.87 -0.57 -18.57
CA GLU A 231 -3.75 0.24 -19.42
C GLU A 231 -5.22 -0.10 -19.18
N GLN A 232 -5.57 -1.40 -19.11
CA GLN A 232 -6.94 -1.84 -18.83
C GLN A 232 -7.37 -1.49 -17.39
N VAL A 233 -6.46 -1.51 -16.42
CA VAL A 233 -6.76 -1.03 -15.06
C VAL A 233 -7.11 0.44 -15.09
N LEU A 234 -6.30 1.27 -15.75
CA LEU A 234 -6.52 2.72 -15.86
C LEU A 234 -7.79 3.05 -16.64
N ASP A 235 -8.06 2.35 -17.75
CA ASP A 235 -9.30 2.51 -18.51
C ASP A 235 -10.53 2.19 -17.66
N GLY A 236 -10.48 1.07 -16.94
CA GLY A 236 -11.55 0.69 -16.03
C GLY A 236 -11.76 1.71 -14.93
N TYR A 237 -10.67 2.23 -14.36
CA TYR A 237 -10.69 3.27 -13.33
C TYR A 237 -11.33 4.57 -13.83
N GLN A 238 -10.84 5.09 -14.96
CA GLN A 238 -11.29 6.38 -15.51
C GLN A 238 -12.73 6.36 -16.03
N ARG A 239 -13.27 5.20 -16.38
CA ARG A 239 -14.71 5.06 -16.71
C ARG A 239 -15.62 5.30 -15.52
N VAL A 240 -15.14 5.09 -14.30
CA VAL A 240 -15.91 5.27 -13.06
C VAL A 240 -15.59 6.60 -12.40
N ALA A 241 -14.31 6.94 -12.31
CA ALA A 241 -13.81 8.14 -11.66
C ALA A 241 -12.72 8.79 -12.51
N PRO A 242 -13.07 9.62 -13.51
CA PRO A 242 -12.08 10.31 -14.34
C PRO A 242 -11.04 11.03 -13.49
N LEU A 243 -9.77 10.90 -13.88
CA LEU A 243 -8.66 11.60 -13.27
C LEU A 243 -8.60 13.03 -13.80
N ALA A 244 -8.14 13.97 -12.98
CA ALA A 244 -8.01 15.36 -13.36
C ALA A 244 -6.97 15.53 -14.48
N ASP A 245 -7.17 16.54 -15.34
CA ASP A 245 -6.23 16.87 -16.40
C ASP A 245 -4.80 17.01 -15.86
N GLY A 246 -3.83 16.52 -16.61
CA GLY A 246 -2.42 16.55 -16.22
C GLY A 246 -2.03 15.48 -15.18
N TRP A 247 -2.90 14.52 -14.82
CA TRP A 247 -2.54 13.46 -13.88
C TRP A 247 -1.31 12.64 -14.27
N PRO A 248 -1.01 12.36 -15.57
CA PRO A 248 0.20 11.64 -15.93
C PRO A 248 1.48 12.39 -15.52
N ASP A 249 1.41 13.71 -15.51
CA ASP A 249 2.51 14.57 -15.11
C ASP A 249 2.77 14.54 -13.59
N ARG A 250 1.76 14.16 -12.80
CA ARG A 250 1.86 14.03 -11.34
C ARG A 250 2.30 12.65 -10.86
N ILE A 251 2.40 11.65 -11.75
CA ILE A 251 2.82 10.29 -11.37
C ILE A 251 4.14 10.31 -10.58
N GLY A 252 5.18 11.00 -11.09
CA GLY A 252 6.47 11.08 -10.41
C GLY A 252 6.39 11.76 -9.04
N LEU A 253 5.52 12.75 -8.88
CA LEU A 253 5.28 13.42 -7.61
C LEU A 253 4.68 12.46 -6.57
N HIS A 254 3.68 11.66 -6.95
CA HIS A 254 3.10 10.64 -6.07
C HIS A 254 4.03 9.47 -5.80
N GLN A 255 5.01 9.21 -6.67
CA GLN A 255 6.02 8.17 -6.48
C GLN A 255 7.14 8.56 -5.49
N LEU A 256 7.29 9.83 -5.11
CA LEU A 256 8.35 10.25 -4.18
C LEU A 256 8.30 9.48 -2.86
N PHE A 257 7.14 9.34 -2.26
CA PHE A 257 7.00 8.63 -0.99
C PHE A 257 7.46 7.17 -1.09
N PRO A 258 6.90 6.32 -1.97
CA PRO A 258 7.35 4.94 -2.08
C PRO A 258 8.83 4.84 -2.51
N LEU A 259 9.33 5.71 -3.38
CA LEU A 259 10.74 5.72 -3.76
C LEU A 259 11.66 6.05 -2.59
N LEU A 260 11.29 7.02 -1.76
CA LEU A 260 12.07 7.36 -0.56
C LEU A 260 12.00 6.25 0.50
N VAL A 261 10.86 5.59 0.67
CA VAL A 261 10.75 4.38 1.50
C VAL A 261 11.72 3.32 1.00
N HIS A 262 11.71 3.04 -0.30
CA HIS A 262 12.60 2.05 -0.90
C HIS A 262 14.08 2.48 -0.82
N ALA A 263 14.39 3.77 -0.94
CA ALA A 263 15.73 4.29 -0.73
C ALA A 263 16.24 4.01 0.69
N VAL A 264 15.39 4.21 1.70
CA VAL A 264 15.73 3.90 3.10
C VAL A 264 15.96 2.41 3.33
N LEU A 265 15.17 1.53 2.69
CA LEU A 265 15.21 0.09 2.91
C LEU A 265 16.21 -0.64 2.00
N PHE A 266 16.37 -0.20 0.76
CA PHE A 266 17.07 -0.95 -0.30
C PHE A 266 18.21 -0.16 -0.98
N GLY A 267 18.39 1.11 -0.64
CA GLY A 267 19.58 1.87 -0.97
C GLY A 267 19.50 2.77 -2.19
N ARG A 268 20.70 3.14 -2.70
CA ARG A 268 20.98 4.26 -3.58
C ARG A 268 20.18 4.28 -4.90
N GLY A 269 19.94 3.14 -5.54
CA GLY A 269 19.24 3.10 -6.83
C GLY A 269 17.83 3.70 -6.77
N TYR A 270 17.13 3.55 -5.64
CA TYR A 270 15.81 4.17 -5.43
C TYR A 270 15.90 5.66 -5.09
N ALA A 271 16.97 6.07 -4.41
CA ALA A 271 17.22 7.50 -4.18
C ALA A 271 17.45 8.25 -5.50
N GLU A 272 18.17 7.66 -6.44
CA GLU A 272 18.37 8.24 -7.79
C GLU A 272 17.06 8.37 -8.55
N GLN A 273 16.17 7.39 -8.46
CA GLN A 273 14.83 7.47 -9.04
C GLN A 273 13.97 8.57 -8.39
N ALA A 274 14.02 8.71 -7.05
CA ALA A 274 13.33 9.79 -6.35
C ALA A 274 13.83 11.17 -6.76
N LEU A 275 15.15 11.34 -6.89
CA LEU A 275 15.78 12.58 -7.36
C LEU A 275 15.41 12.88 -8.82
N ALA A 276 15.37 11.87 -9.68
CA ALA A 276 14.96 12.03 -11.08
C ALA A 276 13.49 12.45 -11.18
N ALA A 277 12.59 11.81 -10.40
CA ALA A 277 11.19 12.18 -10.33
C ALA A 277 11.01 13.63 -9.84
N ALA A 278 11.76 14.04 -8.80
CA ALA A 278 11.72 15.40 -8.29
C ALA A 278 12.18 16.43 -9.33
N ARG A 279 13.30 16.20 -10.03
CA ARG A 279 13.80 17.09 -11.10
C ARG A 279 12.79 17.18 -12.25
N SER A 280 12.19 16.06 -12.66
CA SER A 280 11.18 16.05 -13.72
C SER A 280 9.94 16.88 -13.34
N ALA A 281 9.47 16.79 -12.10
CA ALA A 281 8.34 17.59 -11.63
C ALA A 281 8.67 19.09 -11.53
N LEU A 282 9.91 19.44 -11.16
CA LEU A 282 10.38 20.84 -11.07
C LEU A 282 10.60 21.52 -12.42
N SER A 283 10.82 20.75 -13.48
CA SER A 283 11.08 21.27 -14.83
C SER A 283 9.82 21.67 -15.60
N ARG A 284 8.65 21.44 -15.02
CA ARG A 284 7.32 21.78 -15.54
C ARG A 284 6.77 23.05 -14.91
#